data_0d36b40259c56ca5b4992490e527d453
#
_entry.id   0d36b40259c56ca5b4992490e527d453
#
_cell.length_a   1.000
_cell.length_b   1.000
_cell.length_c   1.000
_cell.angle_alpha   90.00
_cell.angle_beta   90.00
_cell.angle_gamma   90.00
#
_symmetry.space_group_name_H-M   'P 1'
#
loop_
_entity.id
_entity.type
_entity.pdbx_description
1 polymer ?
#
loop_
_entity_poly.entity_id
_entity_poly.type
_entity_poly.pdbx_seq_one_letter_code
_entity_poly.pdbx_strand_id
1 'polypeptide(L)'
;MRQKHCVPERERAIIALTAPETAQTEATGRPCMENKLIRSKYFLYLTEFFSGMSVMAVELGASRLMAPYFSSSQIVWTVIIGVIMIAMAIGNVWGGKLADRSATPDRLYRRLILAAIWIALIPFVGRYLIAGISLLLALFVTKNFLVWAALAACLVIFAFPCVLLGTVTPSLTRFTVDNLDDTGKTVGRLNALNTIGSI
;
A
#
# COMPACT_ATOMS: atom_id res chain seq x y z
N MET A 1 -2.79 -26.81 0.27
CA MET A 1 -3.17 -25.88 1.35
C MET A 1 -2.64 -26.41 2.67
N ARG A 2 -1.48 -25.99 3.13
CA ARG A 2 -0.92 -26.37 4.44
C ARG A 2 -1.02 -25.18 5.35
N GLN A 3 -2.09 -25.15 6.17
CA GLN A 3 -2.15 -24.32 7.36
C GLN A 3 -1.02 -24.75 8.29
N LYS A 4 0.01 -23.88 8.46
CA LYS A 4 0.98 -24.07 9.53
C LYS A 4 0.26 -23.71 10.85
N HIS A 5 -0.30 -24.71 11.51
CA HIS A 5 -0.76 -24.60 12.88
C HIS A 5 0.42 -24.11 13.74
N CYS A 6 0.24 -23.00 14.46
CA CYS A 6 1.11 -22.66 15.58
C CYS A 6 0.90 -23.73 16.65
N VAL A 7 1.88 -24.57 16.82
CA VAL A 7 1.89 -25.61 17.87
C VAL A 7 2.01 -24.90 19.21
N PRO A 8 1.11 -25.16 20.18
CA PRO A 8 1.17 -24.55 21.51
C PRO A 8 2.47 -24.89 22.23
N GLU A 9 2.93 -24.00 23.07
CA GLU A 9 4.22 -24.04 23.73
C GLU A 9 4.52 -25.36 24.47
N ARG A 10 3.47 -26.01 24.97
CA ARG A 10 3.54 -27.32 25.65
C ARG A 10 3.90 -28.47 24.71
N GLU A 11 3.40 -28.47 23.48
CA GLU A 11 3.74 -29.48 22.47
C GLU A 11 5.15 -29.25 21.88
N ARG A 12 5.62 -27.99 21.83
CA ARG A 12 7.01 -27.68 21.41
C ARG A 12 8.04 -28.21 22.40
N ALA A 13 7.74 -28.16 23.69
CA ALA A 13 8.63 -28.74 24.71
C ALA A 13 8.76 -30.27 24.57
N ILE A 14 7.68 -30.94 24.19
CA ILE A 14 7.66 -32.39 23.96
C ILE A 14 8.42 -32.75 22.68
N ILE A 15 8.24 -31.98 21.62
CA ILE A 15 8.94 -32.19 20.33
C ILE A 15 10.46 -31.89 20.47
N ALA A 16 10.83 -30.90 21.27
CA ALA A 16 12.23 -30.57 21.55
C ALA A 16 12.97 -31.66 22.33
N LEU A 17 12.25 -32.46 23.12
CA LEU A 17 12.81 -33.58 23.88
C LEU A 17 12.97 -34.87 23.06
N THR A 18 12.26 -34.99 21.94
CA THR A 18 12.21 -36.24 21.14
C THR A 18 12.86 -36.14 19.76
N ALA A 19 13.27 -34.93 19.33
CA ALA A 19 13.87 -34.72 18.02
C ALA A 19 15.42 -34.79 18.03
N PRO A 20 16.06 -35.32 16.99
CA PRO A 20 17.51 -35.33 16.86
C PRO A 20 18.09 -33.93 16.77
N GLU A 21 19.31 -33.75 17.27
CA GLU A 21 20.01 -32.47 17.52
C GLU A 21 20.05 -31.51 16.31
N THR A 22 20.01 -32.04 15.08
CA THR A 22 19.96 -31.24 13.84
C THR A 22 18.61 -30.57 13.58
N ALA A 23 17.52 -31.08 14.14
CA ALA A 23 16.17 -30.49 14.03
C ALA A 23 15.89 -29.43 15.11
N GLN A 24 16.70 -29.43 16.18
CA GLN A 24 16.54 -28.46 17.28
C GLN A 24 17.01 -27.05 16.89
N THR A 25 18.00 -26.94 15.99
CA THR A 25 18.55 -25.66 15.54
C THR A 25 17.58 -24.90 14.59
N GLU A 26 16.76 -25.60 13.82
CA GLU A 26 15.74 -24.97 12.97
C GLU A 26 14.46 -24.59 13.74
N ALA A 27 14.17 -25.26 14.86
CA ALA A 27 12.99 -24.97 15.68
C ALA A 27 13.15 -23.73 16.57
N THR A 28 14.39 -23.28 16.83
CA THR A 28 14.70 -22.14 17.70
C THR A 28 14.69 -20.78 16.97
N GLY A 29 14.55 -20.78 15.66
CA GLY A 29 14.65 -19.58 14.83
C GLY A 29 13.32 -18.91 14.48
N ARG A 30 12.77 -18.15 15.37
CA ARG A 30 11.98 -16.89 15.27
C ARG A 30 10.95 -16.81 16.38
N PRO A 31 11.01 -15.82 17.24
CA PRO A 31 10.08 -15.68 18.36
C PRO A 31 8.66 -15.41 17.83
N CYS A 32 7.69 -16.22 18.27
CA CYS A 32 6.27 -16.02 18.04
C CYS A 32 5.75 -14.64 18.55
N MET A 33 6.57 -13.87 19.24
CA MET A 33 6.20 -12.56 19.79
C MET A 33 6.09 -11.47 18.71
N GLU A 34 6.89 -11.51 17.65
CA GLU A 34 6.83 -10.54 16.54
C GLU A 34 5.52 -10.65 15.76
N ASN A 35 5.03 -11.87 15.55
CA ASN A 35 3.72 -12.09 14.91
C ASN A 35 2.52 -11.65 15.76
N LYS A 36 2.66 -11.60 17.10
CA LYS A 36 1.55 -11.24 17.99
C LYS A 36 1.28 -9.73 18.02
N LEU A 37 2.33 -8.90 17.91
CA LEU A 37 2.20 -7.44 17.80
C LEU A 37 1.64 -7.03 16.44
N ILE A 38 2.13 -7.63 15.36
CA ILE A 38 1.67 -7.36 13.98
C ILE A 38 0.22 -7.82 13.78
N ARG A 39 -0.26 -8.80 14.53
CA ARG A 39 -1.64 -9.29 14.52
C ARG A 39 -2.56 -8.58 15.54
N SER A 40 -2.07 -7.64 16.31
CA SER A 40 -2.90 -6.83 17.20
C SER A 40 -3.88 -6.00 16.36
N LYS A 41 -5.19 -6.10 16.65
CA LYS A 41 -6.25 -5.36 15.94
C LYS A 41 -6.00 -3.84 15.95
N TYR A 42 -5.45 -3.33 17.04
CA TYR A 42 -5.08 -1.91 17.16
C TYR A 42 -3.97 -1.50 16.18
N PHE A 43 -2.98 -2.34 15.96
CA PHE A 43 -1.89 -2.07 15.03
C PHE A 43 -2.39 -2.06 13.57
N LEU A 44 -3.32 -2.97 13.22
CA LEU A 44 -3.94 -3.01 11.89
C LEU A 44 -4.79 -1.75 11.65
N TYR A 45 -5.56 -1.31 12.63
CA TYR A 45 -6.34 -0.07 12.54
C TYR A 45 -5.45 1.16 12.40
N LEU A 46 -4.34 1.22 13.13
CA LEU A 46 -3.37 2.31 13.02
C LEU A 46 -2.71 2.34 11.63
N THR A 47 -2.39 1.18 11.09
CA THR A 47 -1.84 1.06 9.72
C THR A 47 -2.82 1.59 8.68
N GLU A 48 -4.11 1.29 8.81
CA GLU A 48 -5.15 1.81 7.90
C GLU A 48 -5.28 3.33 7.99
N PHE A 49 -5.27 3.88 9.20
CA PHE A 49 -5.29 5.33 9.42
C PHE A 49 -4.10 6.03 8.73
N PHE A 50 -2.87 5.54 8.95
CA PHE A 50 -1.70 6.10 8.30
C PHE A 50 -1.68 5.89 6.79
N SER A 51 -2.28 4.81 6.29
CA SER A 51 -2.46 4.59 4.86
C SER A 51 -3.34 5.67 4.24
N GLY A 52 -4.48 5.99 4.84
CA GLY A 52 -5.37 7.08 4.40
C GLY A 52 -4.67 8.44 4.40
N MET A 53 -3.97 8.75 5.49
CA MET A 53 -3.17 9.99 5.59
C MET A 53 -2.10 10.07 4.47
N SER A 54 -1.45 8.95 4.14
CA SER A 54 -0.44 8.89 3.08
C SER A 54 -1.02 9.14 1.70
N VAL A 55 -2.22 8.64 1.41
CA VAL A 55 -2.91 8.89 0.13
C VAL A 55 -3.18 10.38 -0.05
N MET A 56 -3.74 11.05 0.96
CA MET A 56 -4.02 12.49 0.90
C MET A 56 -2.73 13.30 0.78
N ALA A 57 -1.68 12.92 1.51
CA ALA A 57 -0.37 13.55 1.39
C ALA A 57 0.21 13.43 -0.04
N VAL A 58 0.01 12.30 -0.71
CA VAL A 58 0.42 12.11 -2.12
C VAL A 58 -0.40 13.00 -3.05
N GLU A 59 -1.71 13.13 -2.86
CA GLU A 59 -2.58 14.00 -3.68
C GLU A 59 -2.17 15.48 -3.56
N LEU A 60 -2.00 15.97 -2.34
CA LEU A 60 -1.55 17.35 -2.08
C LEU A 60 -0.12 17.57 -2.56
N GLY A 61 0.76 16.60 -2.38
CA GLY A 61 2.14 16.65 -2.88
C GLY A 61 2.20 16.68 -4.41
N ALA A 62 1.35 15.87 -5.06
CA ALA A 62 1.25 15.83 -6.52
C ALA A 62 0.84 17.18 -7.11
N SER A 63 -0.19 17.80 -6.54
CA SER A 63 -0.66 19.11 -7.00
C SER A 63 0.43 20.19 -6.84
N ARG A 64 1.15 20.20 -5.73
CA ARG A 64 2.24 21.15 -5.47
C ARG A 64 3.45 20.91 -6.36
N LEU A 65 3.79 19.65 -6.63
CA LEU A 65 4.91 19.30 -7.50
C LEU A 65 4.64 19.68 -8.96
N MET A 66 3.39 19.54 -9.42
CA MET A 66 3.01 19.80 -10.80
C MET A 66 2.69 21.27 -11.11
N ALA A 67 2.30 22.05 -10.10
CA ALA A 67 1.92 23.45 -10.26
C ALA A 67 2.93 24.33 -11.03
N PRO A 68 4.25 24.26 -10.79
CA PRO A 68 5.22 25.09 -11.52
C PRO A 68 5.38 24.73 -13.00
N TYR A 69 5.00 23.51 -13.40
CA TYR A 69 5.17 23.02 -14.80
C TYR A 69 3.89 23.13 -15.63
N PHE A 70 2.74 22.92 -15.01
CA PHE A 70 1.44 22.81 -15.71
C PHE A 70 0.45 23.87 -15.32
N SER A 71 0.86 24.87 -14.52
CA SER A 71 -0.03 25.85 -13.91
C SER A 71 -1.03 25.21 -12.93
N SER A 72 -1.63 26.00 -12.07
CA SER A 72 -2.69 25.54 -11.14
C SER A 72 -4.06 25.50 -11.84
N SER A 73 -4.12 24.94 -13.04
CA SER A 73 -5.35 24.82 -13.82
C SER A 73 -6.27 23.77 -13.20
N GLN A 74 -7.58 24.05 -13.21
CA GLN A 74 -8.63 23.13 -12.82
C GLN A 74 -8.52 21.76 -13.54
N ILE A 75 -8.10 21.81 -14.82
CA ILE A 75 -7.93 20.61 -15.65
C ILE A 75 -6.83 19.71 -15.08
N VAL A 76 -5.70 20.29 -14.69
CA VAL A 76 -4.58 19.53 -14.11
C VAL A 76 -4.99 18.89 -12.78
N TRP A 77 -5.73 19.60 -11.94
CA TRP A 77 -6.31 19.05 -10.70
C TRP A 77 -7.19 17.83 -10.96
N THR A 78 -8.09 17.93 -11.93
CA THR A 78 -8.99 16.82 -12.31
C THR A 78 -8.20 15.62 -12.81
N VAL A 79 -7.15 15.84 -13.60
CA VAL A 79 -6.25 14.76 -14.09
C VAL A 79 -5.54 14.06 -12.93
N ILE A 80 -5.01 14.81 -11.97
CA ILE A 80 -4.32 14.26 -10.80
C ILE A 80 -5.26 13.35 -10.00
N ILE A 81 -6.42 13.87 -9.62
CA ILE A 81 -7.42 13.11 -8.85
C ILE A 81 -7.87 11.87 -9.63
N GLY A 82 -8.19 12.02 -10.92
CA GLY A 82 -8.64 10.91 -11.76
C GLY A 82 -7.61 9.78 -11.84
N VAL A 83 -6.34 10.11 -12.06
CA VAL A 83 -5.26 9.11 -12.14
C VAL A 83 -5.06 8.40 -10.80
N ILE A 84 -5.05 9.14 -9.69
CA ILE A 84 -4.86 8.57 -8.35
C ILE A 84 -6.03 7.64 -8.01
N MET A 85 -7.28 8.05 -8.27
CA MET A 85 -8.47 7.24 -8.02
C MET A 85 -8.46 5.94 -8.84
N ILE A 86 -8.09 6.00 -10.12
CA ILE A 86 -7.97 4.82 -10.98
C ILE A 86 -6.84 3.91 -10.46
N ALA A 87 -5.69 4.47 -10.10
CA ALA A 87 -4.57 3.71 -9.55
C ALA A 87 -4.97 2.99 -8.25
N MET A 88 -5.68 3.67 -7.35
CA MET A 88 -6.19 3.07 -6.12
C MET A 88 -7.24 1.98 -6.39
N ALA A 89 -8.14 2.18 -7.35
CA ALA A 89 -9.11 1.16 -7.73
C ALA A 89 -8.42 -0.12 -8.24
N ILE A 90 -7.41 0.03 -9.10
CA ILE A 90 -6.56 -1.09 -9.55
C ILE A 90 -5.86 -1.75 -8.37
N GLY A 91 -5.30 -0.96 -7.46
CA GLY A 91 -4.65 -1.42 -6.23
C GLY A 91 -5.59 -2.24 -5.35
N ASN A 92 -6.82 -1.79 -5.15
CA ASN A 92 -7.84 -2.48 -4.38
C ASN A 92 -8.20 -3.85 -4.98
N VAL A 93 -8.41 -3.92 -6.29
CA VAL A 93 -8.70 -5.19 -6.99
C VAL A 93 -7.50 -6.14 -6.92
N TRP A 94 -6.31 -5.62 -7.14
CA TRP A 94 -5.07 -6.42 -7.08
C TRP A 94 -4.77 -6.87 -5.66
N GLY A 95 -4.91 -5.98 -4.70
CA GLY A 95 -4.73 -6.26 -3.29
C GLY A 95 -5.68 -7.35 -2.77
N GLY A 96 -6.95 -7.32 -3.18
CA GLY A 96 -7.93 -8.36 -2.87
C GLY A 96 -7.50 -9.72 -3.38
N LYS A 97 -7.17 -9.82 -4.68
CA LYS A 97 -6.69 -11.08 -5.28
C LYS A 97 -5.41 -11.62 -4.63
N LEU A 98 -4.52 -10.72 -4.22
CA LEU A 98 -3.28 -11.08 -3.56
C LEU A 98 -3.49 -11.53 -2.10
N ALA A 99 -4.42 -10.90 -1.40
CA ALA A 99 -4.81 -11.27 -0.04
C ALA A 99 -5.46 -12.65 -0.01
N ASP A 100 -6.24 -13.02 -1.03
CA ASP A 100 -6.87 -14.34 -1.14
C ASP A 100 -5.85 -15.46 -1.40
N ARG A 101 -4.82 -15.17 -2.20
CA ARG A 101 -3.80 -16.17 -2.55
C ARG A 101 -2.80 -16.45 -1.43
N SER A 102 -2.44 -15.45 -0.66
CA SER A 102 -1.41 -15.60 0.39
C SER A 102 -1.49 -14.45 1.40
N ALA A 103 -2.33 -14.64 2.40
CA ALA A 103 -2.48 -13.73 3.52
C ALA A 103 -1.27 -13.82 4.47
N THR A 104 -0.15 -13.20 4.12
CA THR A 104 1.01 -13.05 5.01
C THR A 104 1.25 -11.58 5.32
N PRO A 105 1.30 -11.19 6.61
CA PRO A 105 1.53 -9.80 7.01
C PRO A 105 2.84 -9.24 6.46
N ASP A 106 3.91 -10.05 6.38
CA ASP A 106 5.22 -9.64 5.88
C ASP A 106 5.16 -9.05 4.46
N ARG A 107 4.29 -9.60 3.60
CA ARG A 107 4.14 -9.09 2.23
C ARG A 107 3.44 -7.74 2.18
N LEU A 108 2.49 -7.51 3.08
CA LEU A 108 1.81 -6.22 3.19
C LEU A 108 2.81 -5.14 3.60
N TYR A 109 3.56 -5.36 4.69
CA TYR A 109 4.53 -4.38 5.18
C TYR A 109 5.66 -4.12 4.19
N ARG A 110 6.12 -5.14 3.46
CA ARG A 110 7.11 -4.96 2.39
C ARG A 110 6.60 -4.06 1.27
N ARG A 111 5.32 -4.15 0.88
CA ARG A 111 4.71 -3.24 -0.12
C ARG A 111 4.56 -1.83 0.44
N LEU A 112 4.19 -1.71 1.71
CA LEU A 112 4.08 -0.42 2.38
C LEU A 112 5.43 0.30 2.45
N ILE A 113 6.50 -0.41 2.81
CA ILE A 113 7.86 0.11 2.81
C ILE A 113 8.29 0.53 1.39
N LEU A 114 7.98 -0.29 0.38
CA LEU A 114 8.29 0.03 -1.01
C LEU A 114 7.56 1.29 -1.47
N ALA A 115 6.26 1.44 -1.14
CA ALA A 115 5.49 2.64 -1.42
C ALA A 115 6.08 3.87 -0.70
N ALA A 116 6.46 3.74 0.56
CA ALA A 116 7.06 4.82 1.34
C ALA A 116 8.39 5.29 0.76
N ILE A 117 9.28 4.35 0.37
CA ILE A 117 10.55 4.67 -0.29
C ILE A 117 10.29 5.41 -1.61
N TRP A 118 9.33 4.94 -2.40
CA TRP A 118 9.00 5.58 -3.66
C TRP A 118 8.46 7.00 -3.46
N ILE A 119 7.55 7.19 -2.52
CA ILE A 119 6.99 8.50 -2.18
C ILE A 119 8.09 9.45 -1.69
N ALA A 120 9.01 8.97 -0.86
CA ALA A 120 10.15 9.76 -0.39
C ALA A 120 11.10 10.15 -1.54
N LEU A 121 11.19 9.35 -2.61
CA LEU A 121 12.03 9.62 -3.77
C LEU A 121 11.40 10.67 -4.71
N ILE A 122 10.07 10.79 -4.72
CA ILE A 122 9.33 11.70 -5.62
C ILE A 122 9.84 13.16 -5.57
N PRO A 123 10.05 13.82 -4.42
CA PRO A 123 10.49 15.21 -4.40
C PRO A 123 11.89 15.41 -5.01
N PHE A 124 12.73 14.39 -5.02
CA PHE A 124 14.08 14.46 -5.60
C PHE A 124 14.09 14.19 -7.10
N VAL A 125 13.43 13.14 -7.53
CA VAL A 125 13.46 12.65 -8.93
C VAL A 125 12.30 13.19 -9.75
N GLY A 126 11.17 13.50 -9.15
CA GLY A 126 9.93 13.88 -9.83
C GLY A 126 10.08 15.11 -10.72
N ARG A 127 10.80 16.13 -10.27
CA ARG A 127 11.06 17.34 -11.06
C ARG A 127 11.84 17.05 -12.35
N TYR A 128 12.83 16.16 -12.32
CA TYR A 128 13.58 15.75 -13.51
C TYR A 128 12.73 14.92 -14.46
N LEU A 129 11.90 14.03 -13.92
CA LEU A 129 10.96 13.22 -14.70
C LEU A 129 9.91 14.09 -15.39
N ILE A 130 9.32 15.06 -14.68
CA ILE A 130 8.33 15.98 -15.27
C ILE A 130 8.97 16.78 -16.39
N ALA A 131 10.16 17.34 -16.18
CA ALA A 131 10.88 18.11 -17.20
C ALA A 131 11.21 17.24 -18.42
N GLY A 132 11.68 16.01 -18.22
CA GLY A 132 11.99 15.07 -19.32
C GLY A 132 10.75 14.65 -20.10
N ILE A 133 9.65 14.32 -19.42
CA ILE A 133 8.38 13.95 -20.05
C ILE A 133 7.81 15.13 -20.83
N SER A 134 7.86 16.34 -20.27
CA SER A 134 7.39 17.55 -20.93
C SER A 134 8.20 17.85 -22.19
N LEU A 135 9.52 17.73 -22.13
CA LEU A 135 10.39 17.91 -23.28
C LEU A 135 10.11 16.88 -24.38
N LEU A 136 9.96 15.61 -24.00
CA LEU A 136 9.68 14.53 -24.94
C LEU A 136 8.33 14.73 -25.64
N LEU A 137 7.27 15.06 -24.89
CA LEU A 137 5.97 15.27 -25.48
C LEU A 137 5.86 16.54 -26.30
N ALA A 138 6.65 17.58 -26.01
CA ALA A 138 6.71 18.80 -26.80
C ALA A 138 7.11 18.54 -28.26
N LEU A 139 7.86 17.47 -28.52
CA LEU A 139 8.28 17.07 -29.86
C LEU A 139 7.18 16.37 -30.67
N PHE A 140 6.20 15.75 -30.00
CA PHE A 140 5.21 14.89 -30.64
C PHE A 140 3.77 15.43 -30.60
N VAL A 141 3.45 16.30 -29.65
CA VAL A 141 2.07 16.74 -29.38
C VAL A 141 1.98 18.26 -29.46
N THR A 142 1.28 18.77 -30.48
CA THR A 142 1.11 20.22 -30.68
C THR A 142 -0.21 20.77 -30.10
N LYS A 143 -1.27 19.93 -30.05
CA LYS A 143 -2.58 20.33 -29.49
C LYS A 143 -2.80 19.66 -28.12
N ASN A 144 -3.30 20.45 -27.16
CA ASN A 144 -3.57 19.98 -25.77
C ASN A 144 -2.34 19.38 -25.07
N PHE A 145 -1.14 19.80 -25.45
CA PHE A 145 0.13 19.35 -24.89
C PHE A 145 0.14 19.30 -23.35
N LEU A 146 -0.38 20.35 -22.69
CA LEU A 146 -0.40 20.44 -21.24
C LEU A 146 -1.14 19.26 -20.56
N VAL A 147 -2.30 18.88 -21.12
CA VAL A 147 -3.13 17.83 -20.55
C VAL A 147 -2.46 16.46 -20.68
N TRP A 148 -1.92 16.18 -21.87
CA TRP A 148 -1.24 14.91 -22.13
C TRP A 148 0.07 14.78 -21.34
N ALA A 149 0.83 15.86 -21.20
CA ALA A 149 2.04 15.87 -20.40
C ALA A 149 1.73 15.70 -18.91
N ALA A 150 0.70 16.36 -18.38
CA ALA A 150 0.25 16.18 -17.00
C ALA A 150 -0.24 14.75 -16.74
N LEU A 151 -1.01 14.18 -17.66
CA LEU A 151 -1.50 12.80 -17.56
C LEU A 151 -0.34 11.79 -17.53
N ALA A 152 0.61 11.92 -18.47
CA ALA A 152 1.76 11.04 -18.56
C ALA A 152 2.67 11.14 -17.32
N ALA A 153 2.94 12.35 -16.86
CA ALA A 153 3.73 12.60 -15.65
C ALA A 153 3.05 12.01 -14.41
N CYS A 154 1.74 12.21 -14.25
CA CYS A 154 0.95 11.63 -13.17
C CYS A 154 0.99 10.11 -13.17
N LEU A 155 0.79 9.48 -14.34
CA LEU A 155 0.83 8.02 -14.47
C LEU A 155 2.19 7.45 -14.07
N VAL A 156 3.27 8.04 -14.55
CA VAL A 156 4.62 7.52 -14.30
C VAL A 156 5.04 7.70 -12.84
N ILE A 157 4.73 8.86 -12.25
CA ILE A 157 5.24 9.23 -10.92
C ILE A 157 4.34 8.71 -9.81
N PHE A 158 3.02 8.89 -9.93
CA PHE A 158 2.08 8.67 -8.83
C PHE A 158 1.27 7.38 -8.94
N ALA A 159 1.06 6.81 -10.13
CA ALA A 159 0.24 5.60 -10.24
C ALA A 159 0.85 4.41 -9.50
N PHE A 160 2.16 4.22 -9.56
CA PHE A 160 2.83 3.09 -8.92
C PHE A 160 2.66 3.09 -7.38
N PRO A 161 3.01 4.16 -6.63
CA PRO A 161 2.82 4.17 -5.18
C PRO A 161 1.34 4.13 -4.78
N CYS A 162 0.44 4.75 -5.56
CA CYS A 162 -0.99 4.73 -5.28
C CYS A 162 -1.61 3.33 -5.47
N VAL A 163 -1.16 2.56 -6.46
CA VAL A 163 -1.54 1.14 -6.60
C VAL A 163 -1.09 0.34 -5.38
N LEU A 164 0.13 0.55 -4.89
CA LEU A 164 0.62 -0.15 -3.70
C LEU A 164 -0.17 0.23 -2.45
N LEU A 165 -0.46 1.51 -2.23
CA LEU A 165 -1.32 1.97 -1.12
C LEU A 165 -2.73 1.40 -1.23
N GLY A 166 -3.32 1.33 -2.43
CA GLY A 166 -4.62 0.72 -2.65
C GLY A 166 -4.68 -0.76 -2.26
N THR A 167 -3.55 -1.49 -2.23
CA THR A 167 -3.56 -2.89 -1.77
C THR A 167 -3.69 -3.04 -0.25
N VAL A 168 -3.58 -1.97 0.53
CA VAL A 168 -3.54 -2.01 1.99
C VAL A 168 -4.91 -2.37 2.56
N THR A 169 -5.95 -1.64 2.22
CA THR A 169 -7.32 -1.82 2.72
C THR A 169 -7.84 -3.26 2.55
N PRO A 170 -7.81 -3.88 1.36
CA PRO A 170 -8.30 -5.26 1.20
C PRO A 170 -7.42 -6.28 1.93
N SER A 171 -6.12 -6.04 2.03
CA SER A 171 -5.21 -6.90 2.78
C SER A 171 -5.48 -6.84 4.28
N LEU A 172 -5.68 -5.64 4.85
CA LEU A 172 -6.02 -5.45 6.26
C LEU A 172 -7.39 -6.02 6.61
N THR A 173 -8.38 -5.83 5.73
CA THR A 173 -9.70 -6.45 5.88
C THR A 173 -9.58 -7.96 6.05
N ARG A 174 -8.79 -8.62 5.22
CA ARG A 174 -8.58 -10.07 5.29
C ARG A 174 -7.91 -10.53 6.58
N PHE A 175 -7.02 -9.71 7.15
CA PHE A 175 -6.36 -10.03 8.43
C PHE A 175 -7.23 -9.77 9.66
N THR A 176 -8.16 -8.83 9.57
CA THR A 176 -8.96 -8.37 10.71
C THR A 176 -10.28 -9.14 10.84
N VAL A 177 -10.79 -9.70 9.73
CA VAL A 177 -12.04 -10.49 9.72
C VAL A 177 -11.76 -11.89 10.24
N ASP A 178 -12.21 -12.18 11.47
CA ASP A 178 -12.11 -13.49 12.08
C ASP A 178 -13.34 -14.37 11.75
N ASN A 179 -14.55 -13.77 11.64
CA ASN A 179 -15.83 -14.44 11.38
C ASN A 179 -16.63 -13.69 10.30
N LEU A 180 -17.39 -14.43 9.50
CA LEU A 180 -18.22 -13.88 8.43
C LEU A 180 -19.32 -12.95 8.95
N ASP A 181 -19.87 -13.19 10.14
CA ASP A 181 -20.96 -12.42 10.73
C ASP A 181 -20.54 -10.98 11.11
N ASP A 182 -19.26 -10.75 11.44
CA ASP A 182 -18.72 -9.44 11.81
C ASP A 182 -18.01 -8.71 10.66
N THR A 183 -18.02 -9.26 9.43
CA THR A 183 -17.30 -8.73 8.28
C THR A 183 -17.70 -7.29 7.97
N GLY A 184 -19.01 -7.01 7.87
CA GLY A 184 -19.50 -5.68 7.54
C GLY A 184 -19.09 -4.61 8.55
N LYS A 185 -19.12 -4.93 9.83
CA LYS A 185 -18.71 -4.03 10.93
C LYS A 185 -17.20 -3.73 10.90
N THR A 186 -16.39 -4.74 10.58
CA THR A 186 -14.93 -4.62 10.51
C THR A 186 -14.52 -3.80 9.30
N VAL A 187 -15.10 -4.06 8.12
CA VAL A 187 -14.88 -3.29 6.89
C VAL A 187 -15.31 -1.83 7.08
N GLY A 188 -16.47 -1.59 7.68
CA GLY A 188 -16.96 -0.24 7.98
C GLY A 188 -16.00 0.53 8.90
N ARG A 189 -15.44 -0.11 9.94
CA ARG A 189 -14.46 0.53 10.82
C ARG A 189 -13.15 0.83 10.12
N LEU A 190 -12.63 -0.07 9.29
CA LEU A 190 -11.41 0.16 8.51
C LEU A 190 -11.60 1.33 7.54
N ASN A 191 -12.70 1.35 6.78
CA ASN A 191 -13.01 2.45 5.87
C ASN A 191 -13.19 3.78 6.61
N ALA A 192 -13.85 3.79 7.77
CA ALA A 192 -13.99 5.00 8.59
C ALA A 192 -12.62 5.53 9.04
N LEU A 193 -11.72 4.65 9.50
CA LEU A 193 -10.36 5.05 9.90
C LEU A 193 -9.52 5.56 8.73
N ASN A 194 -9.64 4.94 7.56
CA ASN A 194 -9.00 5.42 6.35
C ASN A 194 -9.48 6.83 5.98
N THR A 195 -10.80 7.06 6.03
CA THR A 195 -11.40 8.37 5.75
C THR A 195 -10.98 9.42 6.78
N ILE A 196 -10.99 9.09 8.07
CA ILE A 196 -10.52 10.01 9.12
C ILE A 196 -9.04 10.32 8.94
N GLY A 197 -8.23 9.34 8.55
CA GLY A 197 -6.81 9.55 8.26
C GLY A 197 -6.57 10.45 7.05
N SER A 198 -7.52 10.54 6.12
CA SER A 198 -7.42 11.35 4.90
C SER A 198 -7.94 12.80 5.06
N ILE A 199 -8.35 13.21 6.24
CA ILE A 199 -8.76 14.58 6.59
C ILE A 199 -7.61 15.33 7.23
#